data_e03c5625f90b3f4090c4833070cac372
#
_entry.id   e03c5625f90b3f4090c4833070cac372
#
_cell.length_a   1.000
_cell.length_b   1.000
_cell.length_c   1.000
_cell.angle_alpha   90.00
_cell.angle_beta   90.00
_cell.angle_gamma   90.00
#
_symmetry.space_group_name_H-M   'P 1'
#
loop_
_entity.id
_entity.type
_entity.pdbx_description
1 polymer ?
#
loop_
_entity_poly.entity_id
_entity_poly.type
_entity_poly.pdbx_seq_one_letter_code
_entity_poly.pdbx_strand_id
1 'polypeptide(L)'
;SILPSQGAPAYDDKKLSRDVNLSFNGADPEKSDLVMLNRNRESRIYFRKHFFDYPIKMNLATIKNLGFINTMIAGLSYLKAIIIKKPETSLEQFYENRFGHKLYSLFFEKYTEKVWGRHPKDISADWGAQRVKGLSIIAILKDIFYKSIPFLHNNKVETSLIEEFKYPKYGPGQLWERAASIFENKGGNIKKNCKVIGVNTQGNRITSVMYHHGEKSEVIDADFVFSSMPLKDLVNDMEEVPRDVLEIANGLPYRDF
;
A
#
# COMPACT_ATOMS: atom_id res chain seq x y z
N SER A 1 9.11 -12.18 21.54
CA SER A 1 7.97 -11.25 21.74
C SER A 1 8.26 -9.98 20.96
N ILE A 2 7.40 -9.69 20.01
CA ILE A 2 7.43 -8.43 19.27
C ILE A 2 6.62 -7.47 20.11
N LEU A 3 7.21 -6.36 20.47
CA LEU A 3 6.58 -5.43 21.39
C LEU A 3 6.08 -4.20 20.70
N PRO A 4 4.85 -3.83 20.96
CA PRO A 4 4.34 -2.56 20.51
C PRO A 4 4.60 -1.49 21.54
N SER A 5 4.76 -0.32 21.05
CA SER A 5 4.51 0.92 21.76
C SER A 5 3.04 1.06 22.13
N GLN A 6 2.77 1.93 23.08
CA GLN A 6 1.44 2.36 23.43
C GLN A 6 0.57 2.60 22.17
N GLY A 7 -0.61 1.98 22.15
CA GLY A 7 -1.61 2.16 21.10
C GLY A 7 -1.32 1.35 19.84
N ALA A 8 -1.28 0.01 19.94
CA ALA A 8 -1.50 -0.81 18.75
C ALA A 8 -2.87 -0.40 18.16
N PRO A 9 -2.97 -0.14 16.83
CA PRO A 9 -4.27 0.08 16.22
C PRO A 9 -5.11 -1.15 16.50
N ALA A 10 -6.22 -0.98 17.22
CA ALA A 10 -7.24 -1.99 17.30
C ALA A 10 -7.71 -2.22 15.86
N TYR A 11 -7.37 -3.34 15.28
CA TYR A 11 -8.06 -3.85 14.13
C TYR A 11 -9.43 -4.23 14.67
N ASP A 12 -10.38 -3.34 14.47
CA ASP A 12 -11.77 -3.54 14.84
C ASP A 12 -12.42 -4.45 13.80
N ASP A 13 -11.97 -5.67 13.79
CA ASP A 13 -12.71 -6.76 13.18
C ASP A 13 -13.62 -7.29 14.30
N LYS A 14 -14.88 -6.91 14.25
CA LYS A 14 -15.92 -7.07 15.27
C LYS A 14 -16.12 -8.49 15.86
N LYS A 15 -15.25 -9.45 15.55
CA LYS A 15 -15.37 -10.85 15.94
C LYS A 15 -14.13 -11.56 16.49
N LEU A 16 -12.95 -10.95 16.48
CA LEU A 16 -11.72 -11.58 16.96
C LEU A 16 -10.85 -10.58 17.72
N SER A 17 -11.29 -10.15 18.91
CA SER A 17 -10.37 -9.51 19.86
C SER A 17 -9.41 -10.57 20.39
N ARG A 18 -8.15 -10.52 19.98
CA ARG A 18 -7.10 -11.30 20.58
C ARG A 18 -6.38 -10.42 21.59
N ASP A 19 -6.51 -10.72 22.87
CA ASP A 19 -5.69 -10.09 23.89
C ASP A 19 -4.24 -10.50 23.67
N VAL A 20 -3.46 -9.61 23.09
CA VAL A 20 -2.02 -9.79 22.98
C VAL A 20 -1.39 -9.12 24.19
N ASN A 21 -0.91 -9.91 25.15
CA ASN A 21 -0.10 -9.42 26.24
C ASN A 21 1.21 -8.86 25.71
N LEU A 22 1.27 -7.55 25.63
CA LEU A 22 2.44 -6.81 25.21
C LEU A 22 3.29 -6.49 26.44
N SER A 23 4.55 -6.94 26.45
CA SER A 23 5.43 -6.53 27.56
C SER A 23 5.68 -5.02 27.45
N PHE A 24 5.50 -4.33 28.58
CA PHE A 24 5.57 -2.87 28.66
C PHE A 24 6.98 -2.33 28.33
N ASN A 25 8.01 -3.14 28.57
CA ASN A 25 9.38 -2.86 28.23
C ASN A 25 9.80 -3.78 27.10
N GLY A 26 9.89 -3.26 25.88
CA GLY A 26 10.44 -3.97 24.73
C GLY A 26 11.84 -4.50 24.97
N ALA A 27 12.28 -5.46 24.13
CA ALA A 27 13.65 -5.89 24.16
C ALA A 27 14.56 -4.70 23.81
N ASP A 28 15.69 -4.61 24.53
CA ASP A 28 16.72 -3.61 24.28
C ASP A 28 17.31 -3.83 22.88
N PRO A 29 17.25 -2.84 21.96
CA PRO A 29 17.81 -2.98 20.62
C PRO A 29 19.32 -3.26 20.57
N GLU A 30 20.05 -2.88 21.62
CA GLU A 30 21.49 -3.15 21.71
C GLU A 30 21.77 -4.61 22.11
N LYS A 31 20.81 -5.28 22.73
CA LYS A 31 20.94 -6.66 23.22
C LYS A 31 20.16 -7.69 22.42
N SER A 32 19.25 -7.25 21.59
CA SER A 32 18.38 -8.13 20.79
C SER A 32 18.20 -7.60 19.38
N ASP A 33 18.24 -8.52 18.42
CA ASP A 33 17.96 -8.24 17.02
C ASP A 33 16.48 -8.40 16.68
N LEU A 34 15.72 -9.11 17.53
CA LEU A 34 14.29 -9.36 17.32
C LEU A 34 13.43 -8.21 17.89
N VAL A 35 13.63 -7.03 17.34
CA VAL A 35 12.95 -5.81 17.79
C VAL A 35 12.34 -5.04 16.61
N MET A 36 11.27 -4.31 16.91
CA MET A 36 10.66 -3.33 16.00
C MET A 36 11.09 -1.94 16.45
N LEU A 37 11.84 -1.27 15.62
CA LEU A 37 12.31 0.09 15.88
C LEU A 37 11.29 1.12 15.40
N ASN A 38 11.17 2.23 16.13
CA ASN A 38 10.50 3.43 15.60
C ASN A 38 11.41 4.07 14.57
N ARG A 39 10.89 4.26 13.37
CA ARG A 39 11.62 4.92 12.30
C ARG A 39 10.80 6.06 11.75
N ASN A 40 11.43 7.20 11.60
CA ASN A 40 10.84 8.33 10.88
C ASN A 40 10.73 7.97 9.39
N ARG A 41 9.62 8.34 8.80
CA ARG A 41 9.42 8.15 7.37
C ARG A 41 10.22 9.19 6.60
N GLU A 42 11.18 8.71 5.80
CA GLU A 42 11.85 9.52 4.81
C GLU A 42 11.40 9.13 3.41
N SER A 43 10.45 9.89 2.88
CA SER A 43 9.98 9.70 1.50
C SER A 43 10.21 10.98 0.72
N ARG A 44 10.81 10.87 -0.46
CA ARG A 44 11.13 12.02 -1.31
C ARG A 44 10.75 11.73 -2.75
N ILE A 45 10.26 12.76 -3.46
CA ILE A 45 10.01 12.70 -4.89
C ILE A 45 11.20 13.36 -5.59
N TYR A 46 11.89 12.63 -6.46
CA TYR A 46 12.91 13.21 -7.33
C TYR A 46 12.27 13.67 -8.64
N PHE A 47 12.23 14.98 -8.86
CA PHE A 47 11.61 15.56 -10.04
C PHE A 47 12.40 16.79 -10.51
N ARG A 48 12.68 16.89 -11.81
CA ARG A 48 13.44 17.99 -12.44
C ARG A 48 14.79 18.29 -11.73
N LYS A 49 15.52 17.24 -11.36
CA LYS A 49 16.82 17.31 -10.65
C LYS A 49 16.73 17.91 -9.21
N HIS A 50 15.53 17.98 -8.64
CA HIS A 50 15.29 18.41 -7.26
C HIS A 50 14.56 17.34 -6.47
N PHE A 51 14.80 17.31 -5.16
CA PHE A 51 14.04 16.49 -4.23
C PHE A 51 12.90 17.31 -3.63
N PHE A 52 11.72 16.72 -3.59
CA PHE A 52 10.53 17.23 -2.92
C PHE A 52 10.15 16.28 -1.79
N ASP A 53 9.63 16.82 -0.71
CA ASP A 53 9.08 16.02 0.38
C ASP A 53 7.84 15.24 -0.08
N TYR A 54 7.65 14.03 0.45
CA TYR A 54 6.41 13.29 0.26
C TYR A 54 5.75 12.99 1.63
N PRO A 55 4.49 13.37 1.84
CA PRO A 55 3.65 14.18 0.94
C PRO A 55 4.23 15.57 0.67
N ILE A 56 3.85 16.14 -0.49
CA ILE A 56 4.38 17.45 -0.92
C ILE A 56 3.99 18.51 0.11
N LYS A 57 4.99 19.14 0.71
CA LYS A 57 4.81 20.26 1.65
C LYS A 57 4.95 21.58 0.90
N MET A 58 4.01 22.50 1.13
CA MET A 58 4.11 23.87 0.58
C MET A 58 5.05 24.69 1.46
N ASN A 59 6.34 24.53 1.24
CA ASN A 59 7.41 25.28 1.90
C ASN A 59 8.26 26.07 0.90
N LEU A 60 9.15 26.94 1.39
CA LEU A 60 10.01 27.75 0.54
C LEU A 60 10.90 26.91 -0.39
N ALA A 61 11.33 25.72 0.04
CA ALA A 61 12.11 24.82 -0.78
C ALA A 61 11.28 24.28 -1.97
N THR A 62 10.02 23.89 -1.75
CA THR A 62 9.10 23.48 -2.81
C THR A 62 8.86 24.60 -3.82
N ILE A 63 8.62 25.84 -3.35
CA ILE A 63 8.42 27.00 -4.21
C ILE A 63 9.67 27.29 -5.05
N LYS A 64 10.85 27.25 -4.43
CA LYS A 64 12.13 27.43 -5.12
C LYS A 64 12.37 26.33 -6.18
N ASN A 65 12.11 25.08 -5.84
CA ASN A 65 12.33 23.93 -6.71
C ASN A 65 11.34 23.85 -7.89
N LEU A 66 10.08 24.27 -7.68
CA LEU A 66 9.08 24.40 -8.74
C LEU A 66 9.29 25.62 -9.63
N GLY A 67 9.89 26.68 -9.07
CA GLY A 67 9.97 27.99 -9.66
C GLY A 67 8.70 28.82 -9.47
N PHE A 68 8.86 30.12 -9.39
CA PHE A 68 7.78 31.07 -9.07
C PHE A 68 6.58 30.97 -10.03
N ILE A 69 6.84 30.93 -11.34
CA ILE A 69 5.79 30.87 -12.37
C ILE A 69 4.93 29.59 -12.22
N ASN A 70 5.59 28.42 -12.08
CA ASN A 70 4.86 27.17 -11.90
C ASN A 70 4.06 27.14 -10.59
N THR A 71 4.59 27.74 -9.52
CA THR A 71 3.89 27.86 -8.24
C THR A 71 2.65 28.75 -8.36
N MET A 72 2.74 29.87 -9.06
CA MET A 72 1.57 30.74 -9.31
C MET A 72 0.50 30.01 -10.13
N ILE A 73 0.92 29.35 -11.24
CA ILE A 73 -0.03 28.57 -12.07
C ILE A 73 -0.68 27.45 -11.26
N ALA A 74 0.09 26.78 -10.39
CA ALA A 74 -0.44 25.74 -9.51
C ALA A 74 -1.47 26.31 -8.52
N GLY A 75 -1.19 27.47 -7.92
CA GLY A 75 -2.13 28.16 -7.04
C GLY A 75 -3.44 28.55 -7.73
N LEU A 76 -3.36 29.17 -8.92
CA LEU A 76 -4.55 29.52 -9.71
C LEU A 76 -5.33 28.30 -10.15
N SER A 77 -4.64 27.23 -10.59
CA SER A 77 -5.25 25.97 -10.95
C SER A 77 -5.98 25.30 -9.76
N TYR A 78 -5.40 25.40 -8.58
CA TYR A 78 -6.01 24.91 -7.34
C TYR A 78 -7.26 25.72 -6.95
N LEU A 79 -7.18 27.07 -6.99
CA LEU A 79 -8.33 27.93 -6.73
C LEU A 79 -9.49 27.62 -7.70
N LYS A 80 -9.18 27.44 -8.98
CA LYS A 80 -10.19 27.01 -9.97
C LYS A 80 -10.84 25.67 -9.58
N ALA A 81 -10.05 24.71 -9.14
CA ALA A 81 -10.53 23.38 -8.73
C ALA A 81 -11.37 23.40 -7.43
N ILE A 82 -11.19 24.38 -6.56
CA ILE A 82 -12.06 24.60 -5.39
C ILE A 82 -13.45 25.07 -5.83
N ILE A 83 -13.50 26.00 -6.79
CA ILE A 83 -14.75 26.65 -7.23
C ILE A 83 -15.52 25.74 -8.21
N ILE A 84 -14.78 25.15 -9.18
CA ILE A 84 -15.36 24.36 -10.26
C ILE A 84 -14.98 22.89 -10.04
N LYS A 85 -15.89 22.10 -9.50
CA LYS A 85 -15.72 20.66 -9.32
C LYS A 85 -16.11 19.89 -10.57
N LYS A 86 -15.28 18.92 -10.94
CA LYS A 86 -15.57 17.95 -11.99
C LYS A 86 -16.30 16.73 -11.41
N PRO A 87 -17.13 16.00 -12.19
CA PRO A 87 -17.58 14.66 -11.77
C PRO A 87 -16.40 13.77 -11.48
N GLU A 88 -16.45 13.01 -10.38
CA GLU A 88 -15.33 12.11 -9.99
C GLU A 88 -15.58 10.70 -10.51
N THR A 89 -15.47 10.49 -11.82
CA THR A 89 -15.61 9.18 -12.47
C THR A 89 -14.24 8.52 -12.67
N SER A 90 -13.17 9.32 -12.83
CA SER A 90 -11.82 8.85 -13.03
C SER A 90 -10.86 9.36 -11.95
N LEU A 91 -9.74 8.65 -11.79
CA LEU A 91 -8.66 9.02 -10.87
C LEU A 91 -8.05 10.39 -11.25
N GLU A 92 -8.00 10.73 -12.53
CA GLU A 92 -7.60 12.06 -13.00
C GLU A 92 -8.47 13.16 -12.40
N GLN A 93 -9.81 13.06 -12.58
CA GLN A 93 -10.76 14.03 -12.05
C GLN A 93 -10.72 14.10 -10.52
N PHE A 94 -10.52 12.95 -9.86
CA PHE A 94 -10.33 12.86 -8.42
C PHE A 94 -9.13 13.68 -7.96
N TYR A 95 -7.97 13.55 -8.61
CA TYR A 95 -6.78 14.33 -8.27
C TYR A 95 -6.90 15.80 -8.65
N GLU A 96 -7.48 16.10 -9.83
CA GLU A 96 -7.67 17.49 -10.26
C GLU A 96 -8.58 18.26 -9.31
N ASN A 97 -9.65 17.64 -8.81
CA ASN A 97 -10.54 18.27 -7.83
C ASN A 97 -9.87 18.58 -6.49
N ARG A 98 -8.80 17.83 -6.14
CA ARG A 98 -8.10 17.98 -4.85
C ARG A 98 -6.86 18.84 -4.93
N PHE A 99 -6.16 18.80 -6.05
CA PHE A 99 -4.85 19.45 -6.18
C PHE A 99 -4.80 20.49 -7.31
N GLY A 100 -5.83 20.55 -8.14
CA GLY A 100 -5.82 21.31 -9.38
C GLY A 100 -5.01 20.63 -10.49
N HIS A 101 -5.37 20.92 -11.74
CA HIS A 101 -4.76 20.31 -12.92
C HIS A 101 -3.22 20.45 -12.96
N LYS A 102 -2.68 21.61 -12.54
CA LYS A 102 -1.23 21.85 -12.62
C LYS A 102 -0.43 20.93 -11.71
N LEU A 103 -0.82 20.75 -10.45
CA LEU A 103 -0.13 19.83 -9.54
C LEU A 103 -0.37 18.37 -9.93
N TYR A 104 -1.60 18.04 -10.39
CA TYR A 104 -1.89 16.73 -10.92
C TYR A 104 -0.95 16.37 -12.08
N SER A 105 -0.82 17.22 -13.10
CA SER A 105 0.03 16.95 -14.27
C SER A 105 1.52 16.88 -13.95
N LEU A 106 1.98 17.59 -12.93
CA LEU A 106 3.39 17.58 -12.53
C LEU A 106 3.79 16.34 -11.73
N PHE A 107 2.95 15.89 -10.80
CA PHE A 107 3.34 14.90 -9.79
C PHE A 107 2.59 13.57 -9.87
N PHE A 108 1.36 13.56 -10.39
CA PHE A 108 0.50 12.38 -10.33
C PHE A 108 0.31 11.71 -11.69
N GLU A 109 0.11 12.46 -12.76
CA GLU A 109 -0.23 11.93 -14.08
C GLU A 109 0.81 10.91 -14.58
N LYS A 110 2.03 11.36 -14.82
CA LYS A 110 3.12 10.52 -15.35
C LYS A 110 3.57 9.45 -14.35
N TYR A 111 3.53 9.74 -13.06
CA TYR A 111 3.85 8.76 -12.03
C TYR A 111 2.83 7.62 -12.01
N THR A 112 1.53 7.96 -12.01
CA THR A 112 0.46 6.97 -12.01
C THR A 112 0.48 6.12 -13.28
N GLU A 113 0.65 6.76 -14.44
CA GLU A 113 0.78 6.05 -15.71
C GLU A 113 1.97 5.08 -15.72
N LYS A 114 3.12 5.51 -15.20
CA LYS A 114 4.31 4.65 -15.07
C LYS A 114 4.08 3.47 -14.15
N VAL A 115 3.48 3.69 -12.99
CA VAL A 115 3.26 2.65 -11.96
C VAL A 115 2.19 1.66 -12.39
N TRP A 116 1.06 2.15 -12.90
CA TRP A 116 -0.11 1.30 -13.20
C TRP A 116 -0.19 0.86 -14.67
N GLY A 117 0.65 1.42 -15.56
CA GLY A 117 0.62 1.13 -16.97
C GLY A 117 -0.66 1.62 -17.67
N ARG A 118 -1.45 2.45 -16.98
CA ARG A 118 -2.69 3.05 -17.48
C ARG A 118 -2.75 4.52 -17.14
N HIS A 119 -3.30 5.32 -18.06
CA HIS A 119 -3.51 6.72 -17.80
C HIS A 119 -4.56 6.91 -16.68
N PRO A 120 -4.38 7.88 -15.75
CA PRO A 120 -5.34 8.12 -14.65
C PRO A 120 -6.79 8.34 -15.09
N LYS A 121 -7.04 8.82 -16.30
CA LYS A 121 -8.40 8.95 -16.88
C LYS A 121 -9.12 7.61 -17.06
N ASP A 122 -8.36 6.51 -17.22
CA ASP A 122 -8.85 5.15 -17.46
C ASP A 122 -8.89 4.30 -16.16
N ILE A 123 -8.61 4.92 -15.01
CA ILE A 123 -8.64 4.30 -13.68
C ILE A 123 -9.82 4.89 -12.91
N SER A 124 -10.61 4.04 -12.23
CA SER A 124 -11.75 4.50 -11.42
C SER A 124 -11.33 5.46 -10.30
N ALA A 125 -12.15 6.47 -10.03
CA ALA A 125 -11.96 7.39 -8.91
C ALA A 125 -11.98 6.69 -7.55
N ASP A 126 -12.70 5.57 -7.40
CA ASP A 126 -12.81 4.79 -6.16
C ASP A 126 -11.45 4.33 -5.65
N TRP A 127 -10.54 4.00 -6.58
CA TRP A 127 -9.17 3.64 -6.22
C TRP A 127 -8.45 4.79 -5.50
N GLY A 128 -8.60 6.02 -6.00
CA GLY A 128 -8.07 7.22 -5.35
C GLY A 128 -8.71 7.48 -3.99
N ALA A 129 -10.03 7.32 -3.90
CA ALA A 129 -10.79 7.54 -2.68
C ALA A 129 -10.37 6.60 -1.55
N GLN A 130 -9.98 5.36 -1.86
CA GLN A 130 -9.49 4.41 -0.87
C GLN A 130 -8.07 4.73 -0.36
N ARG A 131 -7.19 5.24 -1.23
CA ARG A 131 -5.76 5.48 -0.94
C ARG A 131 -5.45 6.89 -0.46
N VAL A 132 -6.26 7.86 -0.86
CA VAL A 132 -6.03 9.29 -0.67
C VAL A 132 -7.15 9.91 0.17
N LYS A 133 -7.71 9.14 1.12
CA LYS A 133 -8.69 9.67 2.07
C LYS A 133 -8.08 10.82 2.85
N GLY A 134 -8.74 11.99 2.78
CA GLY A 134 -8.39 13.17 3.57
C GLY A 134 -7.24 14.03 3.07
N LEU A 135 -6.58 13.72 1.95
CA LEU A 135 -5.61 14.63 1.34
C LEU A 135 -6.32 15.82 0.67
N SER A 136 -6.59 16.83 1.47
CA SER A 136 -6.99 18.16 1.02
C SER A 136 -5.85 19.13 1.33
N ILE A 137 -5.47 19.98 0.38
CA ILE A 137 -4.49 21.04 0.64
C ILE A 137 -4.99 21.96 1.77
N ILE A 138 -6.31 22.17 1.87
CA ILE A 138 -6.91 22.91 2.99
C ILE A 138 -6.68 22.18 4.31
N ALA A 139 -6.82 20.86 4.35
CA ALA A 139 -6.53 20.06 5.55
C ALA A 139 -5.04 20.14 5.92
N ILE A 140 -4.15 20.08 4.94
CA ILE A 140 -2.70 20.24 5.13
C ILE A 140 -2.37 21.65 5.63
N LEU A 141 -2.96 22.69 5.05
CA LEU A 141 -2.77 24.08 5.50
C LEU A 141 -3.33 24.31 6.91
N LYS A 142 -4.49 23.73 7.21
CA LYS A 142 -5.04 23.74 8.57
C LYS A 142 -4.13 23.01 9.54
N ASP A 143 -3.61 21.82 9.19
CA ASP A 143 -2.68 21.06 10.03
C ASP A 143 -1.39 21.85 10.32
N ILE A 144 -0.82 22.52 9.30
CA ILE A 144 0.33 23.41 9.46
C ILE A 144 -0.02 24.57 10.39
N PHE A 145 -1.18 25.19 10.20
CA PHE A 145 -1.64 26.30 11.05
C PHE A 145 -1.86 25.85 12.50
N TYR A 146 -2.51 24.70 12.72
CA TYR A 146 -2.74 24.15 14.07
C TYR A 146 -1.44 23.66 14.72
N LYS A 147 -0.49 23.10 13.99
CA LYS A 147 0.84 22.74 14.51
C LYS A 147 1.69 23.97 14.89
N SER A 148 1.40 25.13 14.31
CA SER A 148 2.04 26.39 14.68
C SER A 148 1.48 27.01 15.95
N ILE A 149 0.36 26.49 16.47
CA ILE A 149 -0.29 26.98 17.72
C ILE A 149 -0.21 25.84 18.77
N PRO A 150 0.64 25.98 19.82
CA PRO A 150 0.92 24.86 20.77
C PRO A 150 -0.28 24.31 21.54
N PHE A 151 -1.43 24.99 21.52
CA PHE A 151 -2.61 24.65 22.34
C PHE A 151 -3.70 23.84 21.63
N LEU A 152 -3.57 23.56 20.31
CA LEU A 152 -4.62 22.92 19.50
C LEU A 152 -4.13 21.63 18.82
N HIS A 153 -3.66 20.67 19.60
CA HIS A 153 -3.29 19.35 19.07
C HIS A 153 -4.54 18.49 18.83
N ASN A 154 -4.81 18.17 17.57
CA ASN A 154 -5.87 17.22 17.21
C ASN A 154 -5.25 15.92 16.68
N ASN A 155 -5.44 14.82 17.42
CA ASN A 155 -4.77 13.51 17.21
C ASN A 155 -5.36 12.64 16.09
N LYS A 156 -6.02 13.19 15.08
CA LYS A 156 -6.47 12.39 13.93
C LYS A 156 -5.41 12.40 12.82
N VAL A 157 -4.54 11.39 12.85
CA VAL A 157 -3.55 11.16 11.79
C VAL A 157 -4.20 10.36 10.67
N GLU A 158 -4.29 10.96 9.48
CA GLU A 158 -4.70 10.24 8.27
C GLU A 158 -3.56 9.35 7.76
N THR A 159 -3.89 8.19 7.21
CA THR A 159 -2.93 7.13 6.82
C THR A 159 -1.83 7.60 5.86
N SER A 160 -2.08 8.66 5.09
CA SER A 160 -1.12 9.26 4.16
C SER A 160 -0.09 10.19 4.81
N LEU A 161 -0.33 10.60 6.06
CA LEU A 161 0.52 11.51 6.84
C LEU A 161 1.31 10.81 7.95
N ILE A 162 1.41 9.47 7.90
CA ILE A 162 2.21 8.71 8.86
C ILE A 162 3.67 9.16 8.76
N GLU A 163 4.16 9.80 9.81
CA GLU A 163 5.54 10.29 9.93
C GLU A 163 6.47 9.25 10.54
N GLU A 164 5.93 8.37 11.39
CA GLU A 164 6.67 7.31 12.06
C GLU A 164 6.03 5.95 11.81
N PHE A 165 6.84 4.92 11.71
CA PHE A 165 6.37 3.54 11.61
C PHE A 165 7.30 2.57 12.34
N LYS A 166 6.75 1.40 12.67
CA LYS A 166 7.51 0.30 13.25
C LYS A 166 8.23 -0.45 12.13
N TYR A 167 9.51 -0.69 12.35
CA TYR A 167 10.35 -1.33 11.36
C TYR A 167 11.28 -2.37 12.01
N PRO A 168 11.36 -3.60 11.50
CA PRO A 168 12.29 -4.59 12.03
C PRO A 168 13.73 -4.08 11.92
N LYS A 169 14.59 -4.42 12.89
CA LYS A 169 15.98 -3.91 12.98
C LYS A 169 16.75 -4.12 11.68
N TYR A 170 16.59 -5.26 11.01
CA TYR A 170 17.27 -5.62 9.76
C TYR A 170 16.35 -5.57 8.52
N GLY A 171 15.26 -4.83 8.59
CA GLY A 171 14.37 -4.65 7.45
C GLY A 171 13.15 -5.58 7.47
N PRO A 172 12.20 -5.38 6.53
CA PRO A 172 10.92 -6.11 6.53
C PRO A 172 11.09 -7.62 6.32
N GLY A 173 12.14 -8.06 5.64
CA GLY A 173 12.45 -9.48 5.45
C GLY A 173 12.62 -10.23 6.76
N GLN A 174 13.24 -9.62 7.78
CA GLN A 174 13.46 -10.23 9.10
C GLN A 174 12.15 -10.71 9.76
N LEU A 175 11.05 -9.99 9.58
CA LEU A 175 9.75 -10.40 10.10
C LEU A 175 9.30 -11.73 9.48
N TRP A 176 9.42 -11.83 8.16
CA TRP A 176 9.01 -13.01 7.41
C TRP A 176 9.93 -14.20 7.64
N GLU A 177 11.24 -13.98 7.72
CA GLU A 177 12.21 -15.01 8.10
C GLU A 177 11.93 -15.56 9.48
N ARG A 178 11.59 -14.69 10.44
CA ARG A 178 11.21 -15.12 11.78
C ARG A 178 9.88 -15.89 11.78
N ALA A 179 8.89 -15.43 11.02
CA ALA A 179 7.63 -16.14 10.88
C ALA A 179 7.82 -17.54 10.27
N ALA A 180 8.64 -17.64 9.22
CA ALA A 180 9.01 -18.90 8.58
C ALA A 180 9.68 -19.86 9.58
N SER A 181 10.69 -19.40 10.32
CA SER A 181 11.35 -20.19 11.35
C SER A 181 10.39 -20.72 12.43
N ILE A 182 9.46 -19.88 12.90
CA ILE A 182 8.45 -20.31 13.87
C ILE A 182 7.51 -21.36 13.28
N PHE A 183 7.12 -21.18 12.02
CA PHE A 183 6.25 -22.11 11.31
C PHE A 183 6.91 -23.49 11.17
N GLU A 184 8.16 -23.53 10.70
CA GLU A 184 8.93 -24.77 10.56
C GLU A 184 9.16 -25.46 11.90
N ASN A 185 9.50 -24.71 12.97
CA ASN A 185 9.64 -25.25 14.32
C ASN A 185 8.34 -25.84 14.90
N LYS A 186 7.19 -25.47 14.34
CA LYS A 186 5.87 -26.07 14.68
C LYS A 186 5.48 -27.24 13.78
N GLY A 187 6.41 -27.73 12.95
CA GLY A 187 6.17 -28.86 12.03
C GLY A 187 5.64 -28.45 10.66
N GLY A 188 5.56 -27.15 10.36
CA GLY A 188 5.21 -26.65 9.04
C GLY A 188 6.31 -26.91 8.01
N ASN A 189 5.95 -27.05 6.75
CA ASN A 189 6.91 -27.26 5.66
C ASN A 189 6.87 -26.06 4.69
N ILE A 190 8.03 -25.47 4.39
CA ILE A 190 8.17 -24.39 3.41
C ILE A 190 8.98 -24.90 2.23
N LYS A 191 8.32 -25.00 1.07
CA LYS A 191 8.97 -25.37 -0.20
C LYS A 191 9.32 -24.11 -0.98
N LYS A 192 10.60 -23.81 -1.13
CA LYS A 192 11.09 -22.69 -1.93
C LYS A 192 11.39 -23.14 -3.36
N ASN A 193 11.39 -22.18 -4.30
CA ASN A 193 11.65 -22.43 -5.72
C ASN A 193 10.64 -23.42 -6.35
N CYS A 194 9.43 -23.43 -5.83
CA CYS A 194 8.33 -24.24 -6.33
C CYS A 194 7.32 -23.31 -7.02
N LYS A 195 6.91 -23.67 -8.23
CA LYS A 195 5.87 -22.97 -8.99
C LYS A 195 4.61 -23.84 -9.01
N VAL A 196 3.52 -23.32 -8.48
CA VAL A 196 2.20 -23.97 -8.65
C VAL A 196 1.83 -23.91 -10.13
N ILE A 197 1.34 -25.05 -10.64
CA ILE A 197 1.00 -25.25 -12.05
C ILE A 197 -0.37 -25.87 -12.25
N GLY A 198 -1.08 -26.19 -11.17
CA GLY A 198 -2.41 -26.74 -11.25
C GLY A 198 -3.06 -26.81 -9.87
N VAL A 199 -4.38 -26.74 -9.88
CA VAL A 199 -5.22 -26.91 -8.71
C VAL A 199 -6.34 -27.89 -9.08
N ASN A 200 -6.27 -29.10 -8.53
CA ASN A 200 -7.25 -30.15 -8.79
C ASN A 200 -8.49 -29.93 -7.93
N THR A 201 -9.65 -30.10 -8.54
CA THR A 201 -10.93 -29.92 -7.89
C THR A 201 -11.82 -31.15 -8.01
N GLN A 202 -12.71 -31.33 -7.05
CA GLN A 202 -13.80 -32.29 -7.12
C GLN A 202 -15.09 -31.57 -6.73
N GLY A 203 -15.92 -31.28 -7.72
CA GLY A 203 -17.07 -30.38 -7.53
C GLY A 203 -16.62 -29.01 -7.06
N ASN A 204 -17.12 -28.55 -5.92
CA ASN A 204 -16.79 -27.23 -5.35
C ASN A 204 -15.63 -27.25 -4.32
N ARG A 205 -14.83 -28.31 -4.30
CA ARG A 205 -13.72 -28.46 -3.35
C ARG A 205 -12.40 -28.64 -4.07
N ILE A 206 -11.38 -27.94 -3.61
CA ILE A 206 -10.00 -28.21 -3.98
C ILE A 206 -9.56 -29.47 -3.22
N THR A 207 -8.92 -30.41 -3.92
CA THR A 207 -8.44 -31.68 -3.37
C THR A 207 -6.93 -31.73 -3.29
N SER A 208 -6.24 -31.12 -4.25
CA SER A 208 -4.78 -31.10 -4.27
C SER A 208 -4.24 -29.93 -5.07
N VAL A 209 -2.96 -29.65 -4.86
CA VAL A 209 -2.20 -28.62 -5.58
C VAL A 209 -1.03 -29.29 -6.28
N MET A 210 -0.86 -29.01 -7.56
CA MET A 210 0.25 -29.47 -8.38
C MET A 210 1.31 -28.36 -8.51
N TYR A 211 2.55 -28.70 -8.32
CA TYR A 211 3.65 -27.74 -8.43
C TYR A 211 4.90 -28.33 -9.07
N HIS A 212 5.69 -27.49 -9.70
CA HIS A 212 7.03 -27.81 -10.16
C HIS A 212 8.07 -27.49 -9.10
N HIS A 213 9.00 -28.43 -8.88
CA HIS A 213 10.23 -28.23 -8.14
C HIS A 213 11.40 -28.62 -9.03
N GLY A 214 12.08 -27.64 -9.62
CA GLY A 214 12.99 -27.88 -10.74
C GLY A 214 12.27 -28.47 -11.96
N GLU A 215 12.75 -29.62 -12.43
CA GLU A 215 12.14 -30.34 -13.59
C GLU A 215 11.05 -31.34 -13.17
N LYS A 216 10.81 -31.52 -11.88
CA LYS A 216 9.85 -32.51 -11.38
C LYS A 216 8.50 -31.87 -11.05
N SER A 217 7.43 -32.54 -11.47
CA SER A 217 6.07 -32.20 -11.03
C SER A 217 5.73 -33.04 -9.81
N GLU A 218 5.19 -32.42 -8.79
CA GLU A 218 4.73 -33.03 -7.57
C GLU A 218 3.29 -32.59 -7.26
N VAL A 219 2.55 -33.41 -6.53
CA VAL A 219 1.18 -33.14 -6.09
C VAL A 219 1.13 -33.22 -4.57
N ILE A 220 0.42 -32.29 -3.96
CA ILE A 220 0.13 -32.28 -2.52
C ILE A 220 -1.37 -32.25 -2.33
N ASP A 221 -1.89 -33.21 -1.58
CA ASP A 221 -3.28 -33.21 -1.12
C ASP A 221 -3.48 -32.13 -0.06
N ALA A 222 -4.63 -31.46 -0.08
CA ALA A 222 -4.94 -30.38 0.83
C ALA A 222 -6.42 -30.32 1.18
N ASP A 223 -6.73 -30.18 2.46
CA ASP A 223 -8.10 -29.95 2.96
C ASP A 223 -8.51 -28.48 2.78
N PHE A 224 -7.55 -27.55 2.88
CA PHE A 224 -7.74 -26.11 2.72
C PHE A 224 -6.57 -25.51 1.95
N VAL A 225 -6.86 -24.61 1.03
CA VAL A 225 -5.85 -23.89 0.25
C VAL A 225 -6.05 -22.39 0.39
N PHE A 226 -4.99 -21.67 0.76
CA PHE A 226 -4.94 -20.23 0.74
C PHE A 226 -3.98 -19.79 -0.36
N SER A 227 -4.52 -19.17 -1.40
CA SER A 227 -3.71 -18.69 -2.52
C SER A 227 -3.41 -17.21 -2.39
N SER A 228 -2.13 -16.83 -2.57
CA SER A 228 -1.68 -15.46 -2.78
C SER A 228 -1.21 -15.21 -4.22
N MET A 229 -1.45 -16.17 -5.12
CA MET A 229 -1.17 -16.03 -6.55
C MET A 229 -2.03 -14.91 -7.17
N PRO A 230 -1.59 -14.30 -8.27
CA PRO A 230 -2.48 -13.48 -9.10
C PRO A 230 -3.75 -14.26 -9.44
N LEU A 231 -4.91 -13.65 -9.26
CA LEU A 231 -6.19 -14.36 -9.45
C LEU A 231 -6.36 -14.92 -10.86
N LYS A 232 -5.81 -14.21 -11.85
CA LYS A 232 -5.77 -14.68 -13.24
C LYS A 232 -5.03 -16.01 -13.36
N ASP A 233 -3.84 -16.12 -12.76
CA ASP A 233 -3.03 -17.33 -12.83
C ASP A 233 -3.71 -18.48 -12.08
N LEU A 234 -4.23 -18.21 -10.88
CA LEU A 234 -4.97 -19.20 -10.11
C LEU A 234 -6.14 -19.79 -10.91
N VAL A 235 -6.96 -18.92 -11.53
CA VAL A 235 -8.14 -19.36 -12.30
C VAL A 235 -7.74 -20.14 -13.55
N ASN A 236 -6.64 -19.77 -14.22
CA ASN A 236 -6.14 -20.51 -15.38
C ASN A 236 -5.49 -21.86 -15.02
N ASP A 237 -4.99 -22.00 -13.79
CA ASP A 237 -4.37 -23.23 -13.29
C ASP A 237 -5.39 -24.21 -12.66
N MET A 238 -6.69 -23.86 -12.60
CA MET A 238 -7.77 -24.73 -12.14
C MET A 238 -8.32 -25.58 -13.31
N GLU A 239 -8.65 -26.85 -13.06
CA GLU A 239 -9.07 -27.79 -14.13
C GLU A 239 -10.46 -27.48 -14.71
N GLU A 240 -11.44 -27.22 -13.86
CA GLU A 240 -12.84 -27.04 -14.26
C GLU A 240 -13.35 -25.63 -13.94
N VAL A 241 -13.07 -24.67 -14.82
CA VAL A 241 -13.53 -23.29 -14.65
C VAL A 241 -14.61 -22.96 -15.68
N PRO A 242 -15.78 -22.42 -15.26
CA PRO A 242 -16.77 -21.89 -16.19
C PRO A 242 -16.16 -20.84 -17.12
N ARG A 243 -16.60 -20.88 -18.39
CA ARG A 243 -16.02 -20.02 -19.44
C ARG A 243 -16.14 -18.52 -19.14
N ASP A 244 -17.26 -18.10 -18.60
CA ASP A 244 -17.52 -16.70 -18.19
C ASP A 244 -16.56 -16.25 -17.07
N VAL A 245 -16.27 -17.12 -16.09
CA VAL A 245 -15.28 -16.85 -15.03
C VAL A 245 -13.88 -16.72 -15.60
N LEU A 246 -13.51 -17.61 -16.55
CA LEU A 246 -12.21 -17.58 -17.22
C LEU A 246 -12.03 -16.30 -18.05
N GLU A 247 -13.08 -15.87 -18.78
CA GLU A 247 -13.07 -14.64 -19.55
C GLU A 247 -12.87 -13.42 -18.64
N ILE A 248 -13.57 -13.36 -17.50
CA ILE A 248 -13.39 -12.28 -16.51
C ILE A 248 -11.99 -12.28 -15.93
N ALA A 249 -11.48 -13.44 -15.49
CA ALA A 249 -10.14 -13.57 -14.93
C ALA A 249 -9.05 -13.15 -15.93
N ASN A 250 -9.18 -13.53 -17.19
CA ASN A 250 -8.26 -13.15 -18.25
C ASN A 250 -8.32 -11.66 -18.60
N GLY A 251 -9.45 -11.01 -18.35
CA GLY A 251 -9.62 -9.56 -18.48
C GLY A 251 -8.96 -8.73 -17.37
N LEU A 252 -8.54 -9.34 -16.25
CA LEU A 252 -7.88 -8.62 -15.15
C LEU A 252 -6.48 -8.15 -15.57
N PRO A 253 -6.21 -6.85 -15.52
CA PRO A 253 -4.88 -6.34 -15.82
C PRO A 253 -3.93 -6.55 -14.63
N TYR A 254 -2.76 -7.07 -14.89
CA TYR A 254 -1.65 -7.17 -13.96
C TYR A 254 -0.45 -6.41 -14.47
N ARG A 255 0.38 -5.94 -13.54
CA ARG A 255 1.66 -5.33 -13.84
C ARG A 255 2.64 -5.66 -12.72
N ASP A 256 3.82 -6.13 -13.11
CA ASP A 256 4.95 -6.30 -12.22
C ASP A 256 5.62 -4.93 -11.94
N PHE A 257 6.14 -4.78 -10.74
CA PHE A 257 6.85 -3.57 -10.30
C PHE A 257 8.36 -3.77 -10.39
#